data_928a646f899e3a3050418421e97f18e8
#
_entry.id   928a646f899e3a3050418421e97f18e8
#
_cell.length_a   1.000
_cell.length_b   1.000
_cell.length_c   1.000
_cell.angle_alpha   90.00
_cell.angle_beta   90.00
_cell.angle_gamma   90.00
#
_symmetry.space_group_name_H-M   'P 1'
#
loop_
_entity.id
_entity.type
_entity.pdbx_description
1 polymer ?
#
loop_
_entity_poly.entity_id
_entity_poly.type
_entity_poly.pdbx_seq_one_letter_code
_entity_poly.pdbx_strand_id
1 'polypeptide(L)'
;MKIPTTLILSLCSMLASAAGSFFAPSALAQQSEASAAIQTFPVGTLPDGMAFDGANIWVASGNNSWIIKLRASDGAQLGTFRTGGGSLYIAFDGVYIWMTHLNHSTVERLRVSDGSRQGTFTVGSLPAHVMFDGANIWVANQGSDSVTKLRASDGALLGTFAAGPGPVGIVYDGANVWVSNHGFATVGTTVTKLASDGTVLGTFPVGISPAGIAFDGTNIWVANHIDNTVTKLLASDGSLEGTINVGTSPTDLAVAGSNVWVTNSDDNTVAVLGNRGGIKKTYTVGTFPTGILFDGTNIWVANYFDSTVSKIKAGR
;
A
#
# COMPACT_ATOMS: atom_id res chain seq x y z
N MET A 1 68.46 12.37 18.86
CA MET A 1 69.22 13.59 19.08
C MET A 1 68.26 14.77 18.91
N LYS A 2 67.94 15.36 20.05
CA LYS A 2 67.52 16.73 20.34
C LYS A 2 66.63 17.51 19.39
N ILE A 3 65.47 17.89 19.94
CA ILE A 3 64.56 19.05 19.70
C ILE A 3 65.34 20.40 19.63
N PRO A 4 64.87 21.56 19.12
CA PRO A 4 63.75 22.29 19.72
C PRO A 4 62.83 23.15 18.76
N THR A 5 61.66 23.34 19.28
CA THR A 5 60.71 24.48 19.32
C THR A 5 61.20 25.86 18.87
N THR A 6 60.40 26.66 18.18
CA THR A 6 60.05 28.05 18.57
C THR A 6 58.84 28.64 17.80
N LEU A 7 58.00 29.21 18.56
CA LEU A 7 56.79 30.03 18.37
C LEU A 7 57.11 31.40 17.74
N ILE A 8 56.23 31.92 16.82
CA ILE A 8 56.07 33.39 16.64
C ILE A 8 54.57 33.68 16.36
N LEU A 9 53.98 34.45 17.26
CA LEU A 9 52.75 35.22 17.09
C LEU A 9 53.00 36.43 16.19
N SER A 10 52.01 36.80 15.34
CA SER A 10 51.83 38.20 14.95
C SER A 10 50.33 38.50 14.70
N LEU A 11 49.86 39.47 15.48
CA LEU A 11 48.57 40.17 15.31
C LEU A 11 48.61 41.09 14.11
N CYS A 12 47.47 41.18 13.33
CA CYS A 12 47.03 42.47 12.75
C CYS A 12 45.53 42.50 12.48
N SER A 13 44.95 43.38 13.14
CA SER A 13 43.68 44.11 13.22
C SER A 13 42.78 44.21 12.01
N MET A 14 41.49 44.06 12.29
CA MET A 14 40.22 44.73 11.92
C MET A 14 40.08 45.39 10.55
N LEU A 15 39.01 44.95 9.82
CA LEU A 15 38.06 45.88 9.19
C LEU A 15 36.69 45.17 9.04
N ALA A 16 35.66 45.73 9.66
CA ALA A 16 34.27 45.33 9.55
C ALA A 16 33.68 45.79 8.23
N SER A 17 32.97 44.91 7.53
CA SER A 17 31.92 45.29 6.58
C SER A 17 30.70 44.40 6.77
N ALA A 18 29.57 45.04 7.12
CA ALA A 18 28.27 44.43 7.27
C ALA A 18 27.76 43.95 5.90
N ALA A 19 27.60 42.65 5.75
CA ALA A 19 26.77 42.03 4.72
C ALA A 19 25.79 41.09 5.41
N GLY A 20 24.50 41.37 5.24
CA GLY A 20 23.41 40.64 5.87
C GLY A 20 23.43 39.15 5.49
N SER A 21 23.58 38.32 6.49
CA SER A 21 23.46 36.90 6.37
C SER A 21 21.96 36.52 6.30
N PHE A 22 21.46 36.21 5.13
CA PHE A 22 20.27 35.39 5.00
C PHE A 22 20.65 34.01 5.52
N PHE A 23 20.19 33.65 6.73
CA PHE A 23 20.28 32.31 7.25
C PHE A 23 19.30 31.44 6.44
N ALA A 24 19.80 30.59 5.57
CA ALA A 24 19.03 29.44 5.09
C ALA A 24 18.75 28.54 6.31
N PRO A 25 17.52 28.02 6.49
CA PRO A 25 17.24 27.08 7.58
C PRO A 25 18.16 25.87 7.45
N SER A 26 18.81 25.50 8.56
CA SER A 26 19.76 24.40 8.60
C SER A 26 19.10 23.07 8.24
N ALA A 27 19.85 22.16 7.62
CA ALA A 27 19.38 20.81 7.26
C ALA A 27 18.80 20.02 8.48
N LEU A 28 19.23 20.37 9.70
CA LEU A 28 18.71 19.84 10.96
C LEU A 28 17.25 20.28 11.24
N ALA A 29 16.86 21.49 10.84
CA ALA A 29 15.48 21.97 10.99
C ALA A 29 14.54 21.27 10.00
N GLN A 30 15.00 20.99 8.76
CA GLN A 30 14.24 20.23 7.77
C GLN A 30 14.07 18.75 8.17
N GLN A 31 15.08 18.13 8.81
CA GLN A 31 14.95 16.76 9.34
C GLN A 31 14.00 16.70 10.54
N SER A 32 13.95 17.71 11.41
CA SER A 32 13.04 17.74 12.54
C SER A 32 11.58 17.94 12.14
N GLU A 33 11.30 18.71 11.09
CA GLU A 33 9.94 18.87 10.55
C GLU A 33 9.45 17.61 9.83
N ALA A 34 10.31 16.89 9.12
CA ALA A 34 9.95 15.63 8.48
C ALA A 34 9.66 14.52 9.51
N SER A 35 10.42 14.47 10.62
CA SER A 35 10.21 13.50 11.72
C SER A 35 8.94 13.78 12.53
N ALA A 36 8.56 15.05 12.70
CA ALA A 36 7.33 15.43 13.40
C ALA A 36 6.04 15.13 12.61
N ALA A 37 6.16 14.77 11.34
CA ALA A 37 5.02 14.51 10.44
C ALA A 37 4.55 13.04 10.45
N ILE A 38 5.30 12.11 11.02
CA ILE A 38 4.98 10.68 11.08
C ILE A 38 4.61 10.30 12.51
N GLN A 39 3.41 9.73 12.65
CA GLN A 39 2.94 9.15 13.91
C GLN A 39 2.94 7.62 13.77
N THR A 40 3.31 6.89 14.80
CA THR A 40 3.34 5.42 14.80
C THR A 40 2.45 4.89 15.92
N PHE A 41 1.62 3.90 15.59
CA PHE A 41 0.66 3.30 16.51
C PHE A 41 0.89 1.79 16.58
N PRO A 42 0.94 1.19 17.80
CA PRO A 42 1.03 -0.26 17.94
C PRO A 42 -0.27 -0.92 17.48
N VAL A 43 -0.11 -2.05 16.80
CA VAL A 43 -1.20 -2.91 16.35
C VAL A 43 -0.84 -4.39 16.58
N GLY A 44 -1.66 -5.31 16.10
CA GLY A 44 -1.37 -6.74 16.19
C GLY A 44 -0.12 -7.13 15.38
N THR A 45 0.37 -8.34 15.64
CA THR A 45 1.56 -8.87 14.97
C THR A 45 1.37 -9.03 13.48
N LEU A 46 2.42 -8.69 12.72
CA LEU A 46 2.45 -8.81 11.26
C LEU A 46 1.26 -8.10 10.58
N PRO A 47 1.06 -6.80 10.80
CA PRO A 47 -0.01 -6.05 10.12
C PRO A 47 0.26 -6.02 8.62
N ASP A 48 -0.80 -6.13 7.81
CA ASP A 48 -0.69 -6.13 6.36
C ASP A 48 -1.81 -5.28 5.73
N GLY A 49 -2.90 -5.87 5.26
CA GLY A 49 -3.96 -5.13 4.62
C GLY A 49 -4.71 -4.20 5.56
N MET A 50 -5.12 -3.05 5.03
CA MET A 50 -5.87 -2.03 5.76
C MET A 50 -7.09 -1.56 4.98
N ALA A 51 -8.15 -1.15 5.69
CA ALA A 51 -9.33 -0.51 5.10
C ALA A 51 -9.77 0.68 5.94
N PHE A 52 -10.34 1.70 5.29
CA PHE A 52 -10.92 2.88 5.91
C PHE A 52 -12.44 2.84 5.82
N ASP A 53 -13.13 2.96 6.96
CA ASP A 53 -14.60 2.90 7.03
C ASP A 53 -15.27 4.28 7.01
N GLY A 54 -14.50 5.34 6.70
CA GLY A 54 -14.94 6.74 6.75
C GLY A 54 -14.60 7.45 8.05
N ALA A 55 -14.27 6.72 9.11
CA ALA A 55 -13.90 7.26 10.42
C ALA A 55 -12.74 6.49 11.08
N ASN A 56 -12.58 5.23 10.74
CA ASN A 56 -11.63 4.34 11.40
C ASN A 56 -10.80 3.55 10.38
N ILE A 57 -9.59 3.20 10.81
CA ILE A 57 -8.70 2.30 10.08
C ILE A 57 -8.85 0.89 10.67
N TRP A 58 -9.16 -0.05 9.83
CA TRP A 58 -9.15 -1.47 10.15
C TRP A 58 -7.84 -2.07 9.66
N VAL A 59 -7.16 -2.84 10.50
CA VAL A 59 -5.84 -3.41 10.23
C VAL A 59 -5.91 -4.92 10.38
N ALA A 60 -5.60 -5.65 9.32
CA ALA A 60 -5.51 -7.10 9.35
C ALA A 60 -4.19 -7.53 10.02
N SER A 61 -4.22 -8.61 10.81
CA SER A 61 -3.06 -9.23 11.44
C SER A 61 -2.80 -10.60 10.80
N GLY A 62 -1.69 -10.73 10.06
CA GLY A 62 -1.43 -11.87 9.17
C GLY A 62 -1.37 -13.24 9.87
N ASN A 63 -0.76 -13.31 11.06
CA ASN A 63 -0.57 -14.58 11.78
C ASN A 63 -1.57 -14.81 12.91
N ASN A 64 -2.35 -13.80 13.27
CA ASN A 64 -3.33 -13.89 14.35
C ASN A 64 -4.74 -13.81 13.77
N SER A 65 -5.65 -14.55 14.31
CA SER A 65 -7.07 -14.49 13.93
C SER A 65 -7.73 -13.23 14.52
N TRP A 66 -7.15 -12.04 14.27
CA TRP A 66 -7.63 -10.76 14.78
C TRP A 66 -7.56 -9.68 13.73
N ILE A 67 -8.52 -8.77 13.80
CA ILE A 67 -8.51 -7.48 13.10
C ILE A 67 -8.62 -6.37 14.15
N ILE A 68 -7.87 -5.30 13.96
CA ILE A 68 -7.78 -4.19 14.90
C ILE A 68 -8.43 -2.96 14.28
N LYS A 69 -9.21 -2.23 15.08
CA LYS A 69 -9.87 -0.98 14.69
C LYS A 69 -9.21 0.19 15.40
N LEU A 70 -8.69 1.15 14.64
CA LEU A 70 -8.13 2.40 15.13
C LEU A 70 -9.00 3.57 14.72
N ARG A 71 -9.12 4.60 15.56
CA ARG A 71 -9.74 5.86 15.14
C ARG A 71 -8.80 6.61 14.21
N ALA A 72 -9.25 6.99 13.01
CA ALA A 72 -8.38 7.61 12.02
C ALA A 72 -7.87 9.01 12.45
N SER A 73 -8.62 9.75 13.28
CA SER A 73 -8.23 11.09 13.71
C SER A 73 -6.97 11.09 14.59
N ASP A 74 -6.85 10.16 15.54
CA ASP A 74 -5.81 10.15 16.56
C ASP A 74 -5.06 8.81 16.74
N GLY A 75 -5.44 7.76 16.01
CA GLY A 75 -4.84 6.43 16.10
C GLY A 75 -5.24 5.63 17.34
N ALA A 76 -6.19 6.11 18.14
CA ALA A 76 -6.65 5.38 19.32
C ALA A 76 -7.27 4.03 18.94
N GLN A 77 -6.83 2.96 19.59
CA GLN A 77 -7.40 1.62 19.39
C GLN A 77 -8.81 1.56 19.99
N LEU A 78 -9.79 1.26 19.15
CA LEU A 78 -11.20 1.18 19.51
C LEU A 78 -11.66 -0.25 19.80
N GLY A 79 -10.95 -1.25 19.27
CA GLY A 79 -11.31 -2.64 19.48
C GLY A 79 -10.39 -3.60 18.74
N THR A 80 -10.52 -4.86 19.14
CA THR A 80 -9.90 -6.02 18.50
C THR A 80 -10.97 -7.06 18.31
N PHE A 81 -11.14 -7.56 17.08
CA PHE A 81 -12.21 -8.46 16.71
C PHE A 81 -11.64 -9.78 16.22
N ARG A 82 -12.21 -10.89 16.67
CA ARG A 82 -11.75 -12.21 16.28
C ARG A 82 -12.29 -12.62 14.92
N THR A 83 -11.40 -13.14 14.08
CA THR A 83 -11.68 -13.65 12.73
C THR A 83 -11.61 -15.17 12.69
N GLY A 84 -12.05 -15.78 11.58
CA GLY A 84 -12.00 -17.25 11.39
C GLY A 84 -10.62 -17.79 11.03
N GLY A 85 -9.64 -16.95 10.79
CA GLY A 85 -8.27 -17.32 10.41
C GLY A 85 -7.37 -16.09 10.33
N GLY A 86 -6.08 -16.28 10.05
CA GLY A 86 -5.17 -15.18 9.74
C GLY A 86 -5.65 -14.46 8.48
N SER A 87 -5.81 -13.14 8.58
CA SER A 87 -6.29 -12.28 7.49
C SER A 87 -5.14 -11.46 6.94
N LEU A 88 -4.98 -11.45 5.61
CA LEU A 88 -3.94 -10.65 4.97
C LEU A 88 -4.51 -9.34 4.41
N TYR A 89 -5.55 -9.41 3.58
CA TYR A 89 -6.10 -8.25 2.90
C TYR A 89 -7.57 -8.05 3.24
N ILE A 90 -7.96 -6.79 3.30
CA ILE A 90 -9.31 -6.40 3.70
C ILE A 90 -9.84 -5.28 2.82
N ALA A 91 -11.17 -5.23 2.64
CA ALA A 91 -11.89 -4.18 1.94
C ALA A 91 -13.16 -3.79 2.69
N PHE A 92 -13.59 -2.55 2.52
CA PHE A 92 -14.84 -2.01 3.08
C PHE A 92 -15.88 -1.82 1.98
N ASP A 93 -17.11 -2.31 2.19
CA ASP A 93 -18.21 -2.21 1.23
C ASP A 93 -19.26 -1.15 1.60
N GLY A 94 -19.02 -0.34 2.63
CA GLY A 94 -19.96 0.62 3.19
C GLY A 94 -20.68 0.12 4.45
N VAL A 95 -20.71 -1.20 4.69
CA VAL A 95 -21.39 -1.85 5.84
C VAL A 95 -20.51 -2.87 6.52
N TYR A 96 -19.72 -3.60 5.74
CA TYR A 96 -18.90 -4.73 6.21
C TYR A 96 -17.43 -4.53 5.85
N ILE A 97 -16.55 -5.07 6.70
CA ILE A 97 -15.17 -5.36 6.34
C ILE A 97 -15.14 -6.79 5.81
N TRP A 98 -14.70 -6.94 4.57
CA TRP A 98 -14.43 -8.22 3.93
C TRP A 98 -12.95 -8.54 4.06
N MET A 99 -12.61 -9.77 4.38
CA MET A 99 -11.23 -10.20 4.60
C MET A 99 -10.97 -11.56 3.98
N THR A 100 -9.78 -11.74 3.43
CA THR A 100 -9.31 -13.00 2.87
C THR A 100 -8.67 -13.86 3.93
N HIS A 101 -8.91 -15.18 3.86
CA HIS A 101 -8.24 -16.20 4.67
C HIS A 101 -7.43 -17.11 3.75
N LEU A 102 -6.14 -16.80 3.61
CA LEU A 102 -5.23 -17.41 2.64
C LEU A 102 -5.28 -18.95 2.66
N ASN A 103 -5.16 -19.54 3.85
CA ASN A 103 -5.06 -20.99 4.03
C ASN A 103 -6.41 -21.72 4.04
N HIS A 104 -7.53 -21.01 3.98
CA HIS A 104 -8.87 -21.59 4.06
C HIS A 104 -9.68 -21.48 2.77
N SER A 105 -9.12 -20.81 1.73
CA SER A 105 -9.84 -20.55 0.46
C SER A 105 -11.22 -19.90 0.69
N THR A 106 -11.27 -18.95 1.62
CA THR A 106 -12.50 -18.24 1.98
C THR A 106 -12.28 -16.75 2.14
N VAL A 107 -13.36 -16.00 2.02
CA VAL A 107 -13.47 -14.63 2.54
C VAL A 107 -14.52 -14.63 3.66
N GLU A 108 -14.30 -13.79 4.66
CA GLU A 108 -15.21 -13.55 5.76
C GLU A 108 -15.63 -12.09 5.78
N ARG A 109 -16.83 -11.79 6.28
CA ARG A 109 -17.24 -10.40 6.51
C ARG A 109 -17.62 -10.13 7.94
N LEU A 110 -17.19 -8.98 8.46
CA LEU A 110 -17.55 -8.44 9.77
C LEU A 110 -18.38 -7.17 9.60
N ARG A 111 -19.42 -7.02 10.43
CA ARG A 111 -20.19 -5.76 10.48
C ARG A 111 -19.36 -4.68 11.16
N VAL A 112 -19.24 -3.50 10.54
CA VAL A 112 -18.41 -2.39 11.04
C VAL A 112 -18.92 -1.82 12.35
N SER A 113 -20.25 -1.84 12.58
CA SER A 113 -20.87 -1.24 13.77
C SER A 113 -20.53 -1.95 15.08
N ASP A 114 -20.40 -3.29 15.05
CA ASP A 114 -20.24 -4.12 16.25
C ASP A 114 -19.13 -5.18 16.16
N GLY A 115 -18.49 -5.33 14.96
CA GLY A 115 -17.46 -6.35 14.71
C GLY A 115 -18.00 -7.77 14.65
N SER A 116 -19.32 -7.98 14.59
CA SER A 116 -19.91 -9.32 14.53
C SER A 116 -19.68 -9.98 13.19
N ARG A 117 -19.36 -11.28 13.20
CA ARG A 117 -19.17 -12.10 12.00
C ARG A 117 -20.52 -12.32 11.30
N GLN A 118 -20.57 -12.06 9.99
CA GLN A 118 -21.80 -12.09 9.21
C GLN A 118 -21.79 -13.12 8.07
N GLY A 119 -20.75 -13.94 8.01
CA GLY A 119 -20.65 -15.03 7.04
C GLY A 119 -19.21 -15.29 6.60
N THR A 120 -19.03 -16.49 6.06
CA THR A 120 -17.80 -16.97 5.42
C THR A 120 -18.18 -17.57 4.08
N PHE A 121 -17.49 -17.19 3.02
CA PHE A 121 -17.83 -17.53 1.64
C PHE A 121 -16.63 -18.18 0.98
N THR A 122 -16.86 -19.29 0.29
CA THR A 122 -15.81 -20.01 -0.45
C THR A 122 -15.41 -19.25 -1.69
N VAL A 123 -14.10 -19.15 -1.94
CA VAL A 123 -13.47 -18.57 -3.11
C VAL A 123 -12.41 -19.52 -3.67
N GLY A 124 -11.56 -19.08 -4.59
CA GLY A 124 -10.44 -19.88 -5.07
C GLY A 124 -9.34 -20.08 -4.02
N SER A 125 -8.33 -20.90 -4.35
CA SER A 125 -7.26 -21.21 -3.41
C SER A 125 -6.29 -20.04 -3.24
N LEU A 126 -5.72 -19.93 -2.02
CA LEU A 126 -4.80 -18.86 -1.60
C LEU A 126 -5.33 -17.47 -1.98
N PRO A 127 -6.53 -17.06 -1.48
CA PRO A 127 -7.06 -15.75 -1.77
C PRO A 127 -6.15 -14.66 -1.18
N ALA A 128 -5.70 -13.75 -2.05
CA ALA A 128 -4.85 -12.61 -1.73
C ALA A 128 -5.71 -11.36 -1.53
N HIS A 129 -5.60 -10.35 -2.42
CA HIS A 129 -6.36 -9.11 -2.28
C HIS A 129 -7.86 -9.30 -2.50
N VAL A 130 -8.63 -8.45 -1.83
CA VAL A 130 -10.08 -8.31 -1.94
C VAL A 130 -10.44 -6.86 -2.22
N MET A 131 -11.44 -6.61 -3.08
CA MET A 131 -11.84 -5.28 -3.51
C MET A 131 -13.36 -5.21 -3.68
N PHE A 132 -13.95 -4.03 -3.41
CA PHE A 132 -15.35 -3.70 -3.63
C PHE A 132 -15.51 -2.79 -4.86
N ASP A 133 -16.38 -3.15 -5.80
CA ASP A 133 -16.65 -2.40 -7.03
C ASP A 133 -17.87 -1.45 -6.95
N GLY A 134 -18.46 -1.31 -5.75
CA GLY A 134 -19.70 -0.56 -5.51
C GLY A 134 -20.95 -1.45 -5.40
N ALA A 135 -20.87 -2.72 -5.81
CA ALA A 135 -21.96 -3.69 -5.73
C ALA A 135 -21.48 -5.11 -5.38
N ASN A 136 -20.26 -5.45 -5.76
CA ASN A 136 -19.71 -6.79 -5.65
C ASN A 136 -18.32 -6.77 -5.00
N ILE A 137 -17.98 -7.91 -4.44
CA ILE A 137 -16.65 -8.20 -3.90
C ILE A 137 -15.90 -9.04 -4.93
N TRP A 138 -14.69 -8.60 -5.25
CA TRP A 138 -13.78 -9.31 -6.13
C TRP A 138 -12.57 -9.77 -5.34
N VAL A 139 -12.15 -11.01 -5.55
CA VAL A 139 -11.06 -11.66 -4.79
C VAL A 139 -10.07 -12.25 -5.76
N ALA A 140 -8.82 -11.82 -5.69
CA ALA A 140 -7.71 -12.43 -6.42
C ALA A 140 -7.30 -13.74 -5.72
N ASN A 141 -7.33 -14.85 -6.42
CA ASN A 141 -7.00 -16.19 -5.88
C ASN A 141 -5.66 -16.63 -6.44
N GLN A 142 -4.60 -16.37 -5.71
CA GLN A 142 -3.22 -16.59 -6.14
C GLN A 142 -2.93 -18.06 -6.48
N GLY A 143 -3.48 -19.00 -5.72
CA GLY A 143 -3.21 -20.43 -5.88
C GLY A 143 -4.05 -21.12 -6.96
N SER A 144 -5.04 -20.45 -7.53
CA SER A 144 -5.92 -21.02 -8.57
C SER A 144 -6.00 -20.17 -9.83
N ASP A 145 -5.07 -19.21 -10.02
CA ASP A 145 -4.96 -18.36 -11.22
C ASP A 145 -6.30 -17.75 -11.65
N SER A 146 -7.10 -17.34 -10.67
CA SER A 146 -8.48 -16.91 -10.90
C SER A 146 -8.88 -15.70 -10.05
N VAL A 147 -10.00 -15.09 -10.42
CA VAL A 147 -10.68 -14.06 -9.64
C VAL A 147 -12.09 -14.52 -9.34
N THR A 148 -12.50 -14.48 -8.07
CA THR A 148 -13.87 -14.78 -7.66
C THR A 148 -14.66 -13.49 -7.48
N LYS A 149 -15.90 -13.46 -7.98
CA LYS A 149 -16.87 -12.37 -7.78
C LYS A 149 -18.03 -12.84 -6.92
N LEU A 150 -18.28 -12.11 -5.82
CA LEU A 150 -19.40 -12.34 -4.91
C LEU A 150 -20.31 -11.10 -4.90
N ARG A 151 -21.60 -11.27 -4.71
CA ARG A 151 -22.50 -10.15 -4.45
C ARG A 151 -22.28 -9.66 -3.02
N ALA A 152 -22.00 -8.36 -2.83
CA ALA A 152 -21.68 -7.84 -1.50
C ALA A 152 -22.86 -7.92 -0.51
N SER A 153 -24.10 -7.76 -0.98
CA SER A 153 -25.29 -7.75 -0.12
C SER A 153 -25.54 -9.07 0.62
N ASP A 154 -25.30 -10.20 -0.03
CA ASP A 154 -25.61 -11.55 0.51
C ASP A 154 -24.45 -12.54 0.45
N GLY A 155 -23.36 -12.23 -0.26
CA GLY A 155 -22.22 -13.12 -0.47
C GLY A 155 -22.43 -14.19 -1.54
N ALA A 156 -23.49 -14.10 -2.33
CA ALA A 156 -23.76 -15.06 -3.39
C ALA A 156 -22.63 -15.06 -4.44
N LEU A 157 -22.16 -16.26 -4.79
CA LEU A 157 -21.17 -16.45 -5.86
C LEU A 157 -21.78 -16.07 -7.21
N LEU A 158 -21.19 -15.08 -7.88
CA LEU A 158 -21.60 -14.63 -9.21
C LEU A 158 -20.73 -15.23 -10.32
N GLY A 159 -19.51 -15.65 -9.99
CA GLY A 159 -18.62 -16.31 -10.93
C GLY A 159 -17.19 -16.42 -10.43
N THR A 160 -16.43 -17.29 -11.09
CA THR A 160 -14.97 -17.39 -10.97
C THR A 160 -14.39 -17.34 -12.37
N PHE A 161 -13.47 -16.41 -12.58
CA PHE A 161 -12.96 -16.04 -13.90
C PHE A 161 -11.46 -16.27 -13.94
N ALA A 162 -10.95 -16.69 -15.10
CA ALA A 162 -9.51 -16.84 -15.29
C ALA A 162 -8.81 -15.49 -15.19
N ALA A 163 -7.66 -15.47 -14.56
CA ALA A 163 -6.69 -14.39 -14.58
C ALA A 163 -5.34 -14.91 -15.10
N GLY A 164 -4.29 -14.12 -15.01
CA GLY A 164 -2.94 -14.63 -15.27
C GLY A 164 -2.39 -15.43 -14.07
N PRO A 165 -1.14 -15.89 -14.14
CA PRO A 165 -0.55 -16.75 -13.12
C PRO A 165 -0.37 -16.00 -11.79
N GLY A 166 -0.85 -16.60 -10.70
CA GLY A 166 -0.71 -16.09 -9.33
C GLY A 166 -1.22 -14.67 -9.13
N PRO A 167 -2.51 -14.38 -9.36
CA PRO A 167 -3.06 -13.03 -9.18
C PRO A 167 -3.00 -12.60 -7.71
N VAL A 168 -2.53 -11.38 -7.46
CA VAL A 168 -2.36 -10.81 -6.11
C VAL A 168 -3.13 -9.52 -5.95
N GLY A 169 -2.66 -8.42 -6.55
CA GLY A 169 -3.30 -7.11 -6.45
C GLY A 169 -4.54 -7.00 -7.33
N ILE A 170 -5.55 -6.27 -6.87
CA ILE A 170 -6.79 -6.06 -7.61
C ILE A 170 -7.32 -4.65 -7.40
N VAL A 171 -7.73 -3.96 -8.47
CA VAL A 171 -8.31 -2.61 -8.41
C VAL A 171 -9.42 -2.44 -9.45
N TYR A 172 -10.38 -1.57 -9.14
CA TYR A 172 -11.48 -1.18 -10.03
C TYR A 172 -11.24 0.21 -10.61
N ASP A 173 -11.34 0.37 -11.94
CA ASP A 173 -11.13 1.63 -12.64
C ASP A 173 -12.43 2.44 -12.85
N GLY A 174 -13.53 2.01 -12.25
CA GLY A 174 -14.87 2.58 -12.42
C GLY A 174 -15.71 1.87 -13.49
N ALA A 175 -15.09 1.00 -14.31
CA ALA A 175 -15.74 0.21 -15.35
C ALA A 175 -15.25 -1.24 -15.37
N ASN A 176 -13.95 -1.45 -15.16
CA ASN A 176 -13.28 -2.73 -15.30
C ASN A 176 -12.43 -3.06 -14.07
N VAL A 177 -12.12 -4.33 -13.92
CA VAL A 177 -11.24 -4.83 -12.86
C VAL A 177 -9.86 -5.11 -13.44
N TRP A 178 -8.82 -4.62 -12.77
CA TRP A 178 -7.43 -4.87 -13.13
C TRP A 178 -6.77 -5.73 -12.05
N VAL A 179 -5.99 -6.71 -12.48
CA VAL A 179 -5.40 -7.72 -11.60
C VAL A 179 -3.92 -7.87 -11.92
N SER A 180 -3.06 -7.72 -10.94
CA SER A 180 -1.64 -7.99 -11.07
C SER A 180 -1.37 -9.49 -10.96
N ASN A 181 -0.67 -10.06 -11.95
CA ASN A 181 -0.33 -11.47 -12.00
C ASN A 181 1.11 -11.63 -11.52
N HIS A 182 1.27 -11.78 -10.20
CA HIS A 182 2.56 -11.85 -9.52
C HIS A 182 3.38 -13.11 -9.89
N GLY A 183 2.67 -14.18 -10.22
CA GLY A 183 3.23 -15.52 -10.35
C GLY A 183 3.21 -16.27 -9.01
N PHE A 184 3.10 -17.59 -9.08
CA PHE A 184 3.15 -18.48 -7.92
C PHE A 184 4.09 -19.67 -8.19
N ALA A 185 3.81 -20.42 -9.23
CA ALA A 185 4.69 -21.49 -9.74
C ALA A 185 5.64 -20.98 -10.82
N THR A 186 5.33 -19.87 -11.45
CA THR A 186 6.14 -19.19 -12.48
C THR A 186 6.22 -17.72 -12.14
N VAL A 187 7.24 -17.04 -12.61
CA VAL A 187 7.37 -15.58 -12.44
C VAL A 187 6.31 -14.86 -13.27
N GLY A 188 5.52 -14.01 -12.63
CA GLY A 188 4.54 -13.17 -13.31
C GLY A 188 5.16 -11.87 -13.82
N THR A 189 4.63 -11.37 -14.95
CA THR A 189 5.10 -10.14 -15.61
C THR A 189 3.97 -9.39 -16.29
N THR A 190 2.75 -9.61 -15.86
CA THR A 190 1.57 -9.05 -16.54
C THR A 190 0.52 -8.53 -15.58
N VAL A 191 -0.38 -7.71 -16.11
CA VAL A 191 -1.68 -7.41 -15.49
C VAL A 191 -2.79 -7.84 -16.42
N THR A 192 -3.91 -8.34 -15.87
CA THR A 192 -5.11 -8.71 -16.64
C THR A 192 -6.21 -7.69 -16.38
N LYS A 193 -6.87 -7.24 -17.46
CA LYS A 193 -8.07 -6.39 -17.41
C LYS A 193 -9.30 -7.25 -17.65
N LEU A 194 -10.27 -7.19 -16.77
CA LEU A 194 -11.54 -7.93 -16.81
C LEU A 194 -12.70 -6.95 -16.91
N ALA A 195 -13.68 -7.25 -17.75
CA ALA A 195 -14.97 -6.60 -17.72
C ALA A 195 -15.78 -6.98 -16.45
N SER A 196 -16.85 -6.26 -16.19
CA SER A 196 -17.71 -6.51 -15.02
C SER A 196 -18.38 -7.90 -15.02
N ASP A 197 -18.51 -8.54 -16.19
CA ASP A 197 -19.02 -9.91 -16.33
C ASP A 197 -17.92 -10.98 -16.22
N GLY A 198 -16.65 -10.58 -16.05
CA GLY A 198 -15.49 -11.44 -15.94
C GLY A 198 -14.81 -11.76 -17.28
N THR A 199 -15.29 -11.21 -18.39
CA THR A 199 -14.63 -11.36 -19.69
C THR A 199 -13.23 -10.71 -19.66
N VAL A 200 -12.20 -11.43 -20.08
CA VAL A 200 -10.84 -10.90 -20.23
C VAL A 200 -10.80 -9.94 -21.41
N LEU A 201 -10.55 -8.66 -21.14
CA LEU A 201 -10.44 -7.61 -22.16
C LEU A 201 -9.01 -7.45 -22.69
N GLY A 202 -8.01 -7.88 -21.90
CA GLY A 202 -6.61 -7.85 -22.31
C GLY A 202 -5.67 -8.27 -21.21
N THR A 203 -4.43 -8.56 -21.60
CA THR A 203 -3.30 -8.83 -20.71
C THR A 203 -2.14 -7.96 -21.15
N PHE A 204 -1.58 -7.19 -20.23
CA PHE A 204 -0.61 -6.15 -20.54
C PHE A 204 0.71 -6.44 -19.81
N PRO A 205 1.86 -6.30 -20.49
CA PRO A 205 3.16 -6.53 -19.88
C PRO A 205 3.49 -5.42 -18.89
N VAL A 206 4.10 -5.81 -17.78
CA VAL A 206 4.68 -4.94 -16.73
C VAL A 206 6.03 -5.51 -16.30
N GLY A 207 6.59 -5.04 -15.19
CA GLY A 207 7.82 -5.61 -14.65
C GLY A 207 7.61 -6.95 -13.94
N ILE A 208 8.69 -7.45 -13.34
CA ILE A 208 8.76 -8.78 -12.72
C ILE A 208 8.08 -8.79 -11.35
N SER A 209 7.24 -9.81 -11.12
CA SER A 209 6.47 -10.04 -9.89
C SER A 209 5.63 -8.82 -9.52
N PRO A 210 4.66 -8.41 -10.37
CA PRO A 210 3.78 -7.31 -10.08
C PRO A 210 2.91 -7.64 -8.85
N ALA A 211 2.95 -6.77 -7.84
CA ALA A 211 2.30 -6.93 -6.55
C ALA A 211 1.10 -5.98 -6.41
N GLY A 212 1.25 -4.89 -5.64
CA GLY A 212 0.22 -3.88 -5.48
C GLY A 212 -0.17 -3.20 -6.79
N ILE A 213 -1.40 -2.74 -6.88
CA ILE A 213 -1.97 -2.08 -8.05
C ILE A 213 -2.94 -0.98 -7.60
N ALA A 214 -2.89 0.19 -8.25
CA ALA A 214 -3.75 1.33 -7.93
C ALA A 214 -4.23 2.05 -9.18
N PHE A 215 -5.38 2.74 -9.08
CA PHE A 215 -5.96 3.56 -10.14
C PHE A 215 -6.00 5.03 -9.71
N ASP A 216 -5.49 5.94 -10.55
CA ASP A 216 -5.42 7.37 -10.25
C ASP A 216 -6.54 8.20 -10.88
N GLY A 217 -7.54 7.56 -11.48
CA GLY A 217 -8.61 8.20 -12.25
C GLY A 217 -8.36 8.18 -13.77
N THR A 218 -7.15 7.86 -14.20
CA THR A 218 -6.74 7.81 -15.61
C THR A 218 -5.83 6.63 -15.89
N ASN A 219 -4.93 6.33 -14.97
CA ASN A 219 -3.86 5.35 -15.14
C ASN A 219 -3.92 4.25 -14.08
N ILE A 220 -3.41 3.09 -14.48
CA ILE A 220 -3.12 1.96 -13.60
C ILE A 220 -1.65 2.01 -13.25
N TRP A 221 -1.35 1.99 -11.94
CA TRP A 221 0.00 1.96 -11.39
C TRP A 221 0.25 0.59 -10.76
N VAL A 222 1.38 -0.03 -11.08
CA VAL A 222 1.71 -1.40 -10.68
C VAL A 222 3.09 -1.45 -10.06
N ALA A 223 3.19 -1.92 -8.82
CA ALA A 223 4.47 -2.16 -8.16
C ALA A 223 5.09 -3.46 -8.68
N ASN A 224 6.28 -3.39 -9.25
CA ASN A 224 7.03 -4.54 -9.74
C ASN A 224 8.08 -4.92 -8.68
N HIS A 225 7.75 -5.89 -7.86
CA HIS A 225 8.46 -6.20 -6.63
C HIS A 225 9.95 -6.55 -6.85
N ILE A 226 10.24 -7.37 -7.86
CA ILE A 226 11.62 -7.81 -8.14
C ILE A 226 12.40 -6.76 -8.96
N ASP A 227 11.74 -6.03 -9.85
CA ASP A 227 12.41 -5.03 -10.69
C ASP A 227 12.70 -3.71 -9.96
N ASN A 228 12.18 -3.51 -8.76
CA ASN A 228 12.30 -2.26 -8.01
C ASN A 228 11.74 -1.06 -8.78
N THR A 229 10.66 -1.28 -9.52
CA THR A 229 10.02 -0.28 -10.37
C THR A 229 8.52 -0.20 -10.13
N VAL A 230 7.93 0.87 -10.62
CA VAL A 230 6.48 1.02 -10.80
C VAL A 230 6.18 1.22 -12.27
N THR A 231 5.31 0.39 -12.83
CA THR A 231 4.79 0.55 -14.19
C THR A 231 3.52 1.39 -14.17
N LYS A 232 3.41 2.32 -15.11
CA LYS A 232 2.22 3.14 -15.36
C LYS A 232 1.61 2.77 -16.70
N LEU A 233 0.34 2.38 -16.71
CA LEU A 233 -0.45 2.05 -17.90
C LEU A 233 -1.63 3.00 -18.02
N LEU A 234 -2.03 3.34 -19.23
CA LEU A 234 -3.29 4.06 -19.48
C LEU A 234 -4.47 3.11 -19.27
N ALA A 235 -5.42 3.45 -18.38
CA ALA A 235 -6.52 2.54 -18.04
C ALA A 235 -7.50 2.29 -19.19
N SER A 236 -7.62 3.20 -20.15
CA SER A 236 -8.53 3.04 -21.30
C SER A 236 -8.18 1.85 -22.17
N ASP A 237 -6.89 1.68 -22.52
CA ASP A 237 -6.42 0.69 -23.52
C ASP A 237 -5.25 -0.19 -23.05
N GLY A 238 -4.67 0.10 -21.88
CA GLY A 238 -3.54 -0.64 -21.31
C GLY A 238 -2.19 -0.27 -21.90
N SER A 239 -2.09 0.82 -22.68
CA SER A 239 -0.83 1.28 -23.24
C SER A 239 0.14 1.71 -22.16
N LEU A 240 1.44 1.40 -22.35
CA LEU A 240 2.51 1.75 -21.42
C LEU A 240 2.80 3.25 -21.48
N GLU A 241 2.60 3.94 -20.34
CA GLU A 241 2.93 5.35 -20.16
C GLU A 241 4.36 5.57 -19.63
N GLY A 242 4.90 4.57 -18.92
CA GLY A 242 6.26 4.62 -18.39
C GLY A 242 6.56 3.61 -17.30
N THR A 243 7.85 3.48 -17.00
CA THR A 243 8.36 2.68 -15.88
C THR A 243 9.30 3.56 -15.04
N ILE A 244 9.08 3.58 -13.73
CA ILE A 244 9.73 4.47 -12.78
C ILE A 244 10.52 3.63 -11.78
N ASN A 245 11.82 3.90 -11.62
CA ASN A 245 12.60 3.31 -10.53
C ASN A 245 12.14 3.89 -9.19
N VAL A 246 11.94 3.00 -8.21
CA VAL A 246 11.57 3.34 -6.83
C VAL A 246 12.57 2.71 -5.85
N GLY A 247 12.19 2.52 -4.60
CA GLY A 247 13.03 1.78 -3.66
C GLY A 247 12.97 0.26 -3.88
N THR A 248 13.66 -0.49 -3.01
CA THR A 248 13.81 -1.94 -3.10
C THR A 248 12.54 -2.66 -2.66
N SER A 249 12.12 -3.65 -3.45
CA SER A 249 10.95 -4.50 -3.20
C SER A 249 9.65 -3.70 -3.00
N PRO A 250 9.22 -2.90 -4.01
CA PRO A 250 7.95 -2.20 -3.92
C PRO A 250 6.80 -3.19 -3.80
N THR A 251 5.91 -2.98 -2.81
CA THR A 251 4.91 -3.98 -2.41
C THR A 251 3.49 -3.50 -2.69
N ASP A 252 3.11 -2.28 -2.28
CA ASP A 252 1.76 -1.78 -2.41
C ASP A 252 1.72 -0.29 -2.76
N LEU A 253 0.57 0.19 -3.24
CA LEU A 253 0.38 1.57 -3.70
C LEU A 253 -0.93 2.16 -3.18
N ALA A 254 -0.89 3.45 -2.87
CA ALA A 254 -2.08 4.25 -2.61
C ALA A 254 -2.05 5.56 -3.40
N VAL A 255 -3.19 5.99 -3.89
CA VAL A 255 -3.35 7.27 -4.59
C VAL A 255 -3.90 8.32 -3.62
N ALA A 256 -3.21 9.46 -3.51
CA ALA A 256 -3.63 10.59 -2.70
C ALA A 256 -3.52 11.88 -3.51
N GLY A 257 -4.64 12.38 -3.99
CA GLY A 257 -4.71 13.51 -4.92
C GLY A 257 -3.99 13.19 -6.23
N SER A 258 -2.97 13.97 -6.58
CA SER A 258 -2.15 13.76 -7.78
C SER A 258 -0.87 12.95 -7.51
N ASN A 259 -0.75 12.34 -6.34
CA ASN A 259 0.46 11.60 -5.95
C ASN A 259 0.14 10.12 -5.79
N VAL A 260 1.09 9.28 -6.17
CA VAL A 260 1.09 7.84 -5.91
C VAL A 260 2.14 7.55 -4.84
N TRP A 261 1.72 6.89 -3.79
CA TRP A 261 2.55 6.50 -2.66
C TRP A 261 2.85 5.02 -2.76
N VAL A 262 4.11 4.65 -2.59
CA VAL A 262 4.62 3.28 -2.82
C VAL A 262 5.40 2.82 -1.60
N THR A 263 5.03 1.70 -1.01
CA THR A 263 5.82 1.04 0.03
C THR A 263 6.99 0.29 -0.59
N ASN A 264 8.21 0.51 -0.08
CA ASN A 264 9.43 -0.21 -0.47
C ASN A 264 9.88 -1.04 0.73
N SER A 265 9.54 -2.34 0.72
CA SER A 265 9.62 -3.20 1.90
C SER A 265 11.05 -3.36 2.44
N ASP A 266 12.02 -3.61 1.56
CA ASP A 266 13.40 -3.86 1.98
C ASP A 266 14.16 -2.58 2.34
N ASP A 267 13.70 -1.41 1.87
CA ASP A 267 14.29 -0.12 2.23
C ASP A 267 13.67 0.51 3.48
N ASN A 268 12.59 -0.04 4.02
CA ASN A 268 11.82 0.56 5.11
C ASN A 268 11.34 1.98 4.80
N THR A 269 10.91 2.21 3.54
CA THR A 269 10.51 3.53 3.07
C THR A 269 9.18 3.54 2.36
N VAL A 270 8.62 4.73 2.22
CA VAL A 270 7.51 5.04 1.32
C VAL A 270 7.94 6.15 0.37
N ALA A 271 7.94 5.85 -0.93
CA ALA A 271 8.21 6.83 -1.98
C ALA A 271 6.92 7.52 -2.42
N VAL A 272 7.01 8.82 -2.72
CA VAL A 272 5.91 9.62 -3.26
C VAL A 272 6.23 9.98 -4.70
N LEU A 273 5.45 9.47 -5.63
CA LEU A 273 5.56 9.74 -7.05
C LEU A 273 4.58 10.83 -7.46
N GLY A 274 5.04 11.73 -8.32
CA GLY A 274 4.13 12.65 -9.01
C GLY A 274 3.42 11.97 -10.18
N ASN A 275 2.34 12.55 -10.66
CA ASN A 275 1.57 12.06 -11.80
C ASN A 275 2.39 11.90 -13.10
N ARG A 276 3.55 12.57 -13.21
CA ARG A 276 4.51 12.43 -14.32
C ARG A 276 5.59 11.37 -14.08
N GLY A 277 5.53 10.63 -12.93
CA GLY A 277 6.42 9.52 -12.63
C GLY A 277 7.74 9.87 -11.94
N GLY A 278 7.97 11.12 -11.52
CA GLY A 278 9.18 11.46 -10.73
C GLY A 278 8.97 11.24 -9.23
N ILE A 279 10.01 10.77 -8.52
CA ILE A 279 10.01 10.73 -7.04
C ILE A 279 10.09 12.16 -6.53
N LYS A 280 9.07 12.59 -5.79
CA LYS A 280 9.00 13.90 -5.14
C LYS A 280 9.61 13.88 -3.74
N LYS A 281 9.40 12.77 -3.01
CA LYS A 281 9.82 12.62 -1.63
C LYS A 281 9.87 11.14 -1.25
N THR A 282 10.69 10.84 -0.24
CA THR A 282 10.74 9.52 0.41
C THR A 282 10.64 9.73 1.92
N TYR A 283 9.84 8.89 2.57
CA TYR A 283 9.68 8.85 4.03
C TYR A 283 10.26 7.55 4.56
N THR A 284 11.03 7.60 5.63
CA THR A 284 11.41 6.40 6.40
C THR A 284 10.25 6.06 7.33
N VAL A 285 9.82 4.81 7.32
CA VAL A 285 8.74 4.26 8.16
C VAL A 285 9.26 3.11 9.02
N GLY A 286 8.40 2.27 9.56
CA GLY A 286 8.83 1.08 10.27
C GLY A 286 9.35 -0.02 9.35
N THR A 287 9.74 -1.16 9.96
CA THR A 287 10.41 -2.26 9.29
C THR A 287 9.46 -3.06 8.41
N PHE A 288 9.87 -3.26 7.16
CA PHE A 288 9.16 -4.02 6.14
C PHE A 288 7.74 -3.51 5.92
N PRO A 289 7.58 -2.28 5.39
CA PRO A 289 6.25 -1.73 5.09
C PRO A 289 5.58 -2.53 3.97
N THR A 290 4.34 -2.96 4.22
CA THR A 290 3.52 -3.75 3.28
C THR A 290 2.32 -2.95 2.80
N GLY A 291 1.16 -3.12 3.41
CA GLY A 291 -0.06 -2.42 3.01
C GLY A 291 0.01 -0.90 3.20
N ILE A 292 -0.61 -0.17 2.29
CA ILE A 292 -0.71 1.28 2.32
C ILE A 292 -2.13 1.74 2.01
N LEU A 293 -2.61 2.76 2.70
CA LEU A 293 -3.97 3.26 2.58
C LEU A 293 -4.03 4.78 2.69
N PHE A 294 -4.88 5.43 1.88
CA PHE A 294 -5.24 6.83 2.01
C PHE A 294 -6.61 6.99 2.66
N ASP A 295 -6.70 7.75 3.77
CA ASP A 295 -7.95 8.00 4.52
C ASP A 295 -8.69 9.29 4.09
N GLY A 296 -8.27 9.92 2.98
CA GLY A 296 -8.75 11.23 2.55
C GLY A 296 -7.91 12.41 3.06
N THR A 297 -7.03 12.18 4.02
CA THR A 297 -6.16 13.21 4.63
C THR A 297 -4.74 12.70 4.87
N ASN A 298 -4.61 11.48 5.32
CA ASN A 298 -3.35 10.85 5.71
C ASN A 298 -3.11 9.56 4.95
N ILE A 299 -1.87 9.21 4.81
CA ILE A 299 -1.41 7.88 4.40
C ILE A 299 -1.15 7.05 5.65
N TRP A 300 -1.66 5.84 5.66
CA TRP A 300 -1.41 4.82 6.67
C TRP A 300 -0.59 3.70 6.06
N VAL A 301 0.42 3.23 6.78
CA VAL A 301 1.37 2.21 6.31
C VAL A 301 1.50 1.13 7.37
N ALA A 302 1.28 -0.12 6.98
CA ALA A 302 1.49 -1.27 7.85
C ALA A 302 2.99 -1.62 7.88
N ASN A 303 3.60 -1.59 9.07
CA ASN A 303 4.99 -1.98 9.29
C ASN A 303 5.01 -3.41 9.81
N TYR A 304 5.21 -4.35 8.90
CA TYR A 304 4.95 -5.77 9.12
C TYR A 304 5.74 -6.37 10.29
N PHE A 305 7.05 -6.11 10.35
CA PHE A 305 7.89 -6.68 11.41
C PHE A 305 7.87 -5.87 12.71
N ASP A 306 7.48 -4.61 12.68
CA ASP A 306 7.42 -3.78 13.89
C ASP A 306 6.09 -3.91 14.64
N SER A 307 5.09 -4.59 14.07
CA SER A 307 3.75 -4.69 14.67
C SER A 307 3.13 -3.32 14.91
N THR A 308 3.35 -2.37 13.99
CA THR A 308 2.85 -1.00 14.06
C THR A 308 2.23 -0.54 12.74
N VAL A 309 1.50 0.56 12.79
CA VAL A 309 1.15 1.33 11.60
C VAL A 309 1.71 2.74 11.72
N SER A 310 2.25 3.26 10.62
CA SER A 310 2.69 4.66 10.49
C SER A 310 1.59 5.49 9.84
N LYS A 311 1.35 6.70 10.38
CA LYS A 311 0.43 7.70 9.83
C LYS A 311 1.22 8.91 9.36
N ILE A 312 1.09 9.27 8.09
CA ILE A 312 1.82 10.36 7.43
C ILE A 312 0.79 11.33 6.84
N LYS A 313 0.93 12.61 7.09
CA LYS A 313 0.06 13.60 6.44
C LYS A 313 0.35 13.63 4.94
N ALA A 314 -0.67 13.40 4.12
CA ALA A 314 -0.49 13.24 2.67
C ALA A 314 -0.02 14.53 1.97
N GLY A 315 -0.13 15.69 2.59
CA GLY A 315 0.12 16.99 1.95
C GLY A 315 -0.94 17.30 0.87
N ARG A 316 -1.09 18.56 0.54
CA ARG A 316 -1.94 18.99 -0.59
C ARG A 316 -1.11 19.07 -1.86
#